data_f8383e37d7342d13a6eae94bcdd06994
#
_entry.id   f8383e37d7342d13a6eae94bcdd06994
#
_cell.length_a   1.000
_cell.length_b   1.000
_cell.length_c   1.000
_cell.angle_alpha   90.00
_cell.angle_beta   90.00
_cell.angle_gamma   90.00
#
_symmetry.space_group_name_H-M   'P 1'
#
loop_
_entity.id
_entity.type
_entity.pdbx_description
1 polymer ?
#
loop_
_entity_poly.entity_id
_entity_poly.type
_entity_poly.pdbx_seq_one_letter_code
_entity_poly.pdbx_strand_id
1 'polypeptide(L)'
;ATKIESHLHSQSADIAMGVDSSGNKDEGAGDQGIMFGYACNETDVLMPAPIHYSHKILRLMAEDRKSGKLKNIEPDSKSQVTFEYVDGKPSKVKSVVISSQHSPDVNQSQVRDLLRPYMLKSIPENFLDGFNEDEFYVNPTGNFVIGGPDGDCGLTGRKIIVDTYG
;
A
#
# COMPACT_ATOMS: atom_id res chain seq x y z
N ALA A 1 -22.62 15.22 3.54
CA ALA A 1 -21.41 15.72 4.22
C ALA A 1 -21.07 14.78 5.36
N THR A 2 -19.81 14.36 5.47
CA THR A 2 -19.34 13.48 6.55
C THR A 2 -19.31 14.25 7.85
N LYS A 3 -19.93 13.69 8.92
CA LYS A 3 -19.82 14.25 10.28
C LYS A 3 -18.48 13.80 10.88
N ILE A 4 -17.70 14.76 11.36
CA ILE A 4 -16.44 14.52 12.05
C ILE A 4 -16.63 14.84 13.53
N GLU A 5 -16.33 13.89 14.39
CA GLU A 5 -16.29 14.06 15.85
C GLU A 5 -14.85 13.86 16.32
N SER A 6 -14.36 14.79 17.16
CA SER A 6 -13.03 14.71 17.76
C SER A 6 -13.17 14.64 19.28
N HIS A 7 -12.55 13.63 19.86
CA HIS A 7 -12.48 13.42 21.31
C HIS A 7 -11.06 13.63 21.85
N LEU A 8 -10.22 14.38 21.10
CA LEU A 8 -8.89 14.74 21.54
C LEU A 8 -8.98 15.76 22.67
N HIS A 9 -8.20 15.54 23.72
CA HIS A 9 -8.09 16.43 24.87
C HIS A 9 -6.62 16.54 25.31
N SER A 10 -6.31 17.53 26.13
CA SER A 10 -4.97 17.72 26.69
C SER A 10 -4.58 16.54 27.57
N GLN A 11 -3.31 16.16 27.49
CA GLN A 11 -2.73 15.12 28.34
C GLN A 11 -2.67 15.59 29.80
N SER A 12 -2.66 14.64 30.74
CA SER A 12 -2.41 14.93 32.16
C SER A 12 -1.06 15.62 32.33
N ALA A 13 -1.01 16.64 33.20
CA ALA A 13 0.21 17.38 33.48
C ALA A 13 1.34 16.49 34.01
N ASP A 14 1.01 15.45 34.78
CA ASP A 14 1.99 14.52 35.33
C ASP A 14 2.65 13.67 34.23
N ILE A 15 1.87 13.23 33.26
CA ILE A 15 2.40 12.49 32.08
C ILE A 15 3.18 13.45 31.17
N ALA A 16 2.67 14.67 30.94
CA ALA A 16 3.31 15.68 30.11
C ALA A 16 4.72 16.03 30.60
N MET A 17 4.96 16.08 31.92
CA MET A 17 6.31 16.27 32.46
C MET A 17 7.31 15.20 31.99
N GLY A 18 6.86 14.00 31.71
CA GLY A 18 7.69 12.90 31.21
C GLY A 18 7.89 12.93 29.71
N VAL A 19 6.96 13.49 28.96
CA VAL A 19 6.87 13.44 27.49
C VAL A 19 7.38 14.71 26.83
N ASP A 20 6.98 15.89 27.34
CA ASP A 20 7.23 17.15 26.69
C ASP A 20 8.71 17.54 26.76
N SER A 21 9.23 18.09 25.68
CA SER A 21 10.57 18.67 25.64
C SER A 21 10.65 19.91 26.54
N SER A 22 11.69 19.99 27.36
CA SER A 22 11.96 21.16 28.20
C SER A 22 13.44 21.34 28.45
N GLY A 23 13.99 22.51 28.18
CA GLY A 23 15.40 22.78 28.35
C GLY A 23 16.29 21.89 27.49
N ASN A 24 17.09 21.03 28.13
CA ASN A 24 17.99 20.09 27.44
C ASN A 24 17.38 18.69 27.26
N LYS A 25 16.09 18.50 27.52
CA LYS A 25 15.38 17.24 27.39
C LYS A 25 14.65 17.17 26.06
N ASP A 26 14.94 16.14 25.27
CA ASP A 26 14.20 15.82 24.06
C ASP A 26 12.80 15.29 24.37
N GLU A 27 11.90 15.38 23.41
CA GLU A 27 10.56 14.82 23.50
C GLU A 27 10.63 13.31 23.76
N GLY A 28 9.85 12.84 24.71
CA GLY A 28 9.78 11.43 25.11
C GLY A 28 8.47 10.76 24.71
N ALA A 29 8.29 9.53 25.20
CA ALA A 29 7.07 8.76 25.00
C ALA A 29 6.38 8.51 26.34
N GLY A 30 5.04 8.59 26.36
CA GLY A 30 4.21 8.37 27.54
C GLY A 30 3.94 6.89 27.83
N ASP A 31 4.41 5.96 27.01
CA ASP A 31 4.20 4.52 27.18
C ASP A 31 5.40 3.72 26.69
N GLN A 32 5.38 2.44 26.99
CA GLN A 32 6.38 1.48 26.50
C GLN A 32 6.22 1.30 24.98
N GLY A 33 7.32 1.00 24.33
CA GLY A 33 7.35 0.70 22.90
C GLY A 33 8.32 -0.43 22.59
N ILE A 34 8.04 -1.12 21.49
CA ILE A 34 8.97 -2.06 20.89
C ILE A 34 9.18 -1.65 19.43
N MET A 35 10.41 -1.68 18.99
CA MET A 35 10.81 -1.37 17.62
C MET A 35 11.58 -2.54 17.03
N PHE A 36 11.31 -2.85 15.78
CA PHE A 36 12.09 -3.78 15.00
C PHE A 36 12.39 -3.19 13.64
N GLY A 37 13.57 -3.48 13.14
CA GLY A 37 14.02 -3.07 11.83
C GLY A 37 14.51 -4.29 11.04
N TYR A 38 14.27 -4.25 9.74
CA TYR A 38 14.76 -5.25 8.81
C TYR A 38 15.25 -4.56 7.53
N ALA A 39 16.33 -5.07 6.96
CA ALA A 39 16.82 -4.64 5.67
C ALA A 39 17.37 -5.85 4.89
N CYS A 40 17.16 -5.85 3.58
CA CYS A 40 17.71 -6.85 2.68
C CYS A 40 18.21 -6.19 1.39
N ASN A 41 18.92 -6.93 0.57
CA ASN A 41 19.49 -6.43 -0.68
C ASN A 41 18.69 -6.85 -1.93
N GLU A 42 17.40 -7.10 -1.76
CA GLU A 42 16.52 -7.51 -2.87
C GLU A 42 16.13 -6.34 -3.77
N THR A 43 16.14 -5.15 -3.22
CA THR A 43 15.82 -3.90 -3.91
C THR A 43 16.81 -2.80 -3.54
N ASP A 44 16.91 -1.77 -4.35
CA ASP A 44 17.76 -0.59 -4.13
C ASP A 44 17.35 0.26 -2.91
N VAL A 45 16.12 0.07 -2.41
CA VAL A 45 15.61 0.70 -1.19
C VAL A 45 15.75 -0.20 0.05
N LEU A 46 16.45 -1.31 -0.05
CA LEU A 46 16.72 -2.28 1.02
C LEU A 46 15.46 -2.92 1.62
N MET A 47 14.38 -2.97 0.86
CA MET A 47 13.11 -3.59 1.23
C MET A 47 12.89 -4.91 0.49
N PRO A 48 12.14 -5.87 1.06
CA PRO A 48 11.75 -7.10 0.36
C PRO A 48 11.00 -6.81 -0.94
N ALA A 49 11.33 -7.54 -2.00
CA ALA A 49 10.79 -7.33 -3.34
C ALA A 49 9.25 -7.35 -3.40
N PRO A 50 8.54 -8.30 -2.78
CA PRO A 50 7.08 -8.37 -2.90
C PRO A 50 6.38 -7.11 -2.41
N ILE A 51 6.70 -6.64 -1.20
CA ILE A 51 6.05 -5.45 -0.63
C ILE A 51 6.51 -4.17 -1.34
N HIS A 52 7.77 -4.08 -1.71
CA HIS A 52 8.29 -2.92 -2.43
C HIS A 52 7.56 -2.71 -3.76
N TYR A 53 7.43 -3.76 -4.58
CA TYR A 53 6.78 -3.63 -5.88
C TYR A 53 5.27 -3.47 -5.79
N SER A 54 4.62 -4.10 -4.81
CA SER A 54 3.20 -3.85 -4.57
C SER A 54 2.93 -2.39 -4.19
N HIS A 55 3.71 -1.81 -3.29
CA HIS A 55 3.63 -0.38 -2.96
C HIS A 55 3.95 0.53 -4.15
N LYS A 56 4.95 0.19 -4.95
CA LYS A 56 5.33 0.98 -6.13
C LYS A 56 4.22 1.06 -7.17
N ILE A 57 3.49 -0.04 -7.41
CA ILE A 57 2.31 -0.05 -8.28
C ILE A 57 1.30 1.00 -7.81
N LEU A 58 0.88 0.93 -6.55
CA LEU A 58 -0.16 1.83 -6.01
C LEU A 58 0.31 3.29 -5.94
N ARG A 59 1.60 3.53 -5.65
CA ARG A 59 2.17 4.88 -5.66
C ARG A 59 2.08 5.51 -7.03
N LEU A 60 2.51 4.83 -8.09
CA LEU A 60 2.44 5.34 -9.47
C LEU A 60 0.99 5.57 -9.91
N MET A 61 0.07 4.67 -9.55
CA MET A 61 -1.36 4.86 -9.79
C MET A 61 -1.88 6.11 -9.09
N ALA A 62 -1.53 6.33 -7.82
CA ALA A 62 -1.96 7.49 -7.06
C ALA A 62 -1.40 8.81 -7.61
N GLU A 63 -0.14 8.83 -8.05
CA GLU A 63 0.50 9.99 -8.69
C GLU A 63 -0.25 10.36 -9.99
N ASP A 64 -0.47 9.40 -10.87
CA ASP A 64 -1.13 9.63 -12.15
C ASP A 64 -2.64 9.96 -11.98
N ARG A 65 -3.31 9.38 -10.97
CA ARG A 65 -4.69 9.75 -10.61
C ARG A 65 -4.78 11.20 -10.11
N LYS A 66 -3.90 11.60 -9.19
CA LYS A 66 -3.86 12.96 -8.64
C LYS A 66 -3.54 14.02 -9.70
N SER A 67 -2.72 13.67 -10.68
CA SER A 67 -2.42 14.56 -11.82
C SER A 67 -3.49 14.58 -12.90
N GLY A 68 -4.54 13.75 -12.79
CA GLY A 68 -5.61 13.62 -13.79
C GLY A 68 -5.25 12.79 -15.02
N LYS A 69 -4.08 12.16 -15.05
CA LYS A 69 -3.61 11.31 -16.15
C LYS A 69 -4.28 9.93 -16.13
N LEU A 70 -4.44 9.33 -14.96
CA LEU A 70 -5.19 8.09 -14.76
C LEU A 70 -6.63 8.45 -14.38
N LYS A 71 -7.53 8.35 -15.36
CA LYS A 71 -8.96 8.61 -15.20
C LYS A 71 -9.71 7.32 -14.86
N ASN A 72 -10.93 7.46 -14.30
CA ASN A 72 -11.83 6.36 -13.97
C ASN A 72 -11.34 5.40 -12.88
N ILE A 73 -10.21 5.68 -12.26
CA ILE A 73 -9.68 4.95 -11.11
C ILE A 73 -9.78 5.82 -9.87
N GLU A 74 -10.36 5.25 -8.82
CA GLU A 74 -10.63 5.92 -7.56
C GLU A 74 -9.57 5.58 -6.48
N PRO A 75 -9.56 6.27 -5.32
CA PRO A 75 -8.47 6.17 -4.35
C PRO A 75 -8.31 4.81 -3.67
N ASP A 76 -9.41 4.07 -3.44
CA ASP A 76 -9.36 2.81 -2.70
C ASP A 76 -8.76 1.70 -3.56
N SER A 77 -7.55 1.30 -3.23
CA SER A 77 -6.82 0.31 -4.01
C SER A 77 -5.94 -0.56 -3.12
N LYS A 78 -5.83 -1.83 -3.49
CA LYS A 78 -4.96 -2.83 -2.87
C LYS A 78 -4.14 -3.51 -3.96
N SER A 79 -2.91 -3.91 -3.64
CA SER A 79 -2.08 -4.72 -4.53
C SER A 79 -1.35 -5.81 -3.77
N GLN A 80 -1.09 -6.90 -4.45
CA GLN A 80 -0.29 -8.01 -3.98
C GLN A 80 0.60 -8.48 -5.12
N VAL A 81 1.86 -8.76 -4.82
CA VAL A 81 2.82 -9.34 -5.77
C VAL A 81 3.40 -10.60 -5.15
N THR A 82 3.28 -11.73 -5.84
CA THR A 82 3.81 -13.01 -5.41
C THR A 82 5.09 -13.31 -6.18
N PHE A 83 6.18 -13.57 -5.46
CA PHE A 83 7.47 -13.95 -6.02
C PHE A 83 7.79 -15.42 -5.77
N GLU A 84 8.45 -16.02 -6.74
CA GLU A 84 9.22 -17.23 -6.57
C GLU A 84 10.61 -16.86 -6.06
N TYR A 85 11.08 -17.57 -5.03
CA TYR A 85 12.43 -17.43 -4.49
C TYR A 85 13.23 -18.68 -4.81
N VAL A 86 14.46 -18.47 -5.30
CA VAL A 86 15.44 -19.53 -5.55
C VAL A 86 16.69 -19.20 -4.73
N ASP A 87 17.14 -20.12 -3.92
CA ASP A 87 18.32 -19.95 -3.04
C ASP A 87 18.24 -18.66 -2.19
N GLY A 88 17.04 -18.36 -1.68
CA GLY A 88 16.79 -17.19 -0.82
C GLY A 88 16.79 -15.84 -1.55
N LYS A 89 16.73 -15.83 -2.89
CA LYS A 89 16.67 -14.61 -3.71
C LYS A 89 15.40 -14.56 -4.54
N PRO A 90 14.79 -13.37 -4.74
CA PRO A 90 13.64 -13.23 -5.63
C PRO A 90 14.07 -13.55 -7.07
N SER A 91 13.34 -14.45 -7.71
CA SER A 91 13.65 -14.95 -9.05
C SER A 91 12.65 -14.48 -10.09
N LYS A 92 11.37 -14.75 -9.88
CA LYS A 92 10.30 -14.45 -10.83
C LYS A 92 9.03 -14.00 -10.11
N VAL A 93 8.25 -13.16 -10.77
CA VAL A 93 6.87 -12.89 -10.36
C VAL A 93 5.99 -14.05 -10.80
N LYS A 94 5.21 -14.58 -9.87
CA LYS A 94 4.25 -15.68 -10.12
C LYS A 94 2.85 -15.16 -10.34
N SER A 95 2.43 -14.16 -9.56
CA SER A 95 1.13 -13.54 -9.74
C SER A 95 1.13 -12.09 -9.26
N VAL A 96 0.24 -11.30 -9.83
CA VAL A 96 -0.03 -9.92 -9.41
C VAL A 96 -1.54 -9.75 -9.27
N VAL A 97 -1.98 -9.25 -8.12
CA VAL A 97 -3.38 -8.92 -7.86
C VAL A 97 -3.49 -7.42 -7.61
N ILE A 98 -4.39 -6.76 -8.31
CA ILE A 98 -4.77 -5.37 -8.05
C ILE A 98 -6.28 -5.31 -7.87
N SER A 99 -6.72 -4.85 -6.71
CA SER A 99 -8.11 -4.47 -6.48
C SER A 99 -8.18 -2.96 -6.39
N SER A 100 -8.92 -2.33 -7.28
CA SER A 100 -9.00 -0.88 -7.36
C SER A 100 -10.44 -0.41 -7.57
N GLN A 101 -10.85 0.54 -6.75
CA GLN A 101 -12.11 1.25 -6.94
C GLN A 101 -12.08 2.00 -8.26
N HIS A 102 -13.20 1.99 -8.98
CA HIS A 102 -13.32 2.61 -10.29
C HIS A 102 -14.69 3.27 -10.49
N SER A 103 -14.76 4.19 -11.45
CA SER A 103 -16.00 4.79 -11.91
C SER A 103 -16.96 3.72 -12.48
N PRO A 104 -18.28 3.89 -12.36
CA PRO A 104 -19.27 3.00 -13.01
C PRO A 104 -19.19 3.01 -14.54
N ASP A 105 -18.46 3.96 -15.13
CA ASP A 105 -18.33 4.11 -16.58
C ASP A 105 -17.39 3.10 -17.24
N VAL A 106 -16.65 2.34 -16.43
CA VAL A 106 -15.69 1.34 -16.93
C VAL A 106 -15.98 -0.05 -16.36
N ASN A 107 -15.83 -1.06 -17.19
CA ASN A 107 -15.96 -2.46 -16.78
C ASN A 107 -14.61 -3.06 -16.35
N GLN A 108 -14.65 -4.27 -15.79
CA GLN A 108 -13.46 -4.96 -15.27
C GLN A 108 -12.33 -5.11 -16.30
N SER A 109 -12.64 -5.42 -17.56
CA SER A 109 -11.62 -5.55 -18.61
C SER A 109 -10.93 -4.22 -18.88
N GLN A 110 -11.70 -3.13 -18.95
CA GLN A 110 -11.15 -1.77 -19.13
C GLN A 110 -10.31 -1.34 -17.93
N VAL A 111 -10.72 -1.69 -16.71
CA VAL A 111 -9.90 -1.44 -15.51
C VAL A 111 -8.58 -2.23 -15.60
N ARG A 112 -8.61 -3.49 -16.03
CA ARG A 112 -7.40 -4.29 -16.25
C ARG A 112 -6.45 -3.63 -17.25
N ASP A 113 -6.97 -3.16 -18.37
CA ASP A 113 -6.16 -2.49 -19.40
C ASP A 113 -5.56 -1.16 -18.90
N LEU A 114 -6.29 -0.40 -18.09
CA LEU A 114 -5.81 0.82 -17.45
C LEU A 114 -4.68 0.55 -16.44
N LEU A 115 -4.75 -0.56 -15.71
CA LEU A 115 -3.81 -0.84 -14.61
C LEU A 115 -2.58 -1.65 -15.05
N ARG A 116 -2.66 -2.41 -16.14
CA ARG A 116 -1.55 -3.22 -16.65
C ARG A 116 -0.25 -2.42 -16.86
N PRO A 117 -0.26 -1.20 -17.42
CA PRO A 117 0.97 -0.41 -17.56
C PRO A 117 1.67 -0.08 -16.25
N TYR A 118 0.93 0.03 -15.15
CA TYR A 118 1.49 0.31 -13.82
C TYR A 118 2.22 -0.89 -13.24
N MET A 119 1.71 -2.10 -13.45
CA MET A 119 2.39 -3.34 -13.12
C MET A 119 3.73 -3.42 -13.88
N LEU A 120 3.69 -3.24 -15.21
CA LEU A 120 4.89 -3.31 -16.07
C LEU A 120 5.94 -2.23 -15.74
N LYS A 121 5.52 -1.02 -15.37
CA LYS A 121 6.45 0.05 -14.96
C LYS A 121 7.05 -0.14 -13.57
N SER A 122 6.35 -0.84 -12.71
CA SER A 122 6.76 -1.02 -11.33
C SER A 122 7.76 -2.14 -11.15
N ILE A 123 7.54 -3.26 -11.83
CA ILE A 123 8.31 -4.49 -11.69
C ILE A 123 9.39 -4.53 -12.77
N PRO A 124 10.66 -4.75 -12.42
CA PRO A 124 11.73 -4.93 -13.39
C PRO A 124 11.46 -6.08 -14.37
N GLU A 125 11.84 -5.89 -15.62
CA GLU A 125 11.56 -6.82 -16.72
C GLU A 125 12.13 -8.22 -16.49
N ASN A 126 13.30 -8.31 -15.86
CA ASN A 126 13.92 -9.59 -15.50
C ASN A 126 13.09 -10.46 -14.56
N PHE A 127 12.22 -9.86 -13.74
CA PHE A 127 11.29 -10.62 -12.89
C PHE A 127 10.00 -11.01 -13.62
N LEU A 128 9.71 -10.38 -14.76
CA LEU A 128 8.55 -10.66 -15.60
C LEU A 128 8.86 -11.61 -16.76
N ASP A 129 10.09 -12.08 -16.88
CA ASP A 129 10.45 -13.04 -17.93
C ASP A 129 9.64 -14.35 -17.77
N GLY A 130 8.86 -14.67 -18.80
CA GLY A 130 7.93 -15.80 -18.81
C GLY A 130 6.70 -15.61 -17.90
N PHE A 131 6.37 -14.38 -17.50
CA PHE A 131 5.16 -14.11 -16.72
C PHE A 131 3.90 -14.47 -17.51
N ASN A 132 3.03 -15.27 -16.91
CA ASN A 132 1.76 -15.63 -17.50
C ASN A 132 0.74 -14.51 -17.25
N GLU A 133 0.20 -13.93 -18.31
CA GLU A 133 -0.82 -12.86 -18.23
C GLU A 133 -2.12 -13.32 -17.54
N ASP A 134 -2.42 -14.61 -17.49
CA ASP A 134 -3.55 -15.15 -16.76
C ASP A 134 -3.37 -15.05 -15.23
N GLU A 135 -2.13 -14.83 -14.77
CA GLU A 135 -1.78 -14.59 -13.36
C GLU A 135 -1.82 -13.10 -12.97
N PHE A 136 -2.25 -12.23 -13.88
CA PHE A 136 -2.54 -10.83 -13.58
C PHE A 136 -4.03 -10.65 -13.30
N TYR A 137 -4.38 -10.60 -12.04
CA TYR A 137 -5.77 -10.48 -11.55
C TYR A 137 -6.11 -9.03 -11.24
N VAL A 138 -7.17 -8.52 -11.84
CA VAL A 138 -7.70 -7.18 -11.55
C VAL A 138 -9.16 -7.28 -11.17
N ASN A 139 -9.50 -6.78 -9.98
CA ASN A 139 -10.84 -6.86 -9.40
C ASN A 139 -11.46 -8.27 -9.53
N PRO A 140 -10.82 -9.33 -9.02
CA PRO A 140 -11.24 -10.71 -9.28
C PRO A 140 -12.65 -11.03 -8.77
N THR A 141 -13.18 -10.23 -7.84
CA THR A 141 -14.56 -10.36 -7.33
C THR A 141 -15.58 -9.62 -8.18
N GLY A 142 -15.17 -8.90 -9.22
CA GLY A 142 -16.04 -8.15 -10.10
C GLY A 142 -15.94 -6.64 -9.92
N ASN A 143 -17.07 -5.92 -10.00
CA ASN A 143 -17.12 -4.47 -9.89
C ASN A 143 -16.71 -3.98 -8.51
N PHE A 144 -15.94 -2.89 -8.48
CA PHE A 144 -15.55 -2.19 -7.26
C PHE A 144 -15.81 -0.69 -7.42
N VAL A 145 -17.08 -0.30 -7.39
CA VAL A 145 -17.52 1.10 -7.56
C VAL A 145 -17.67 1.79 -6.21
N ILE A 146 -18.18 1.09 -5.20
CA ILE A 146 -18.32 1.62 -3.83
C ILE A 146 -17.07 1.24 -3.04
N GLY A 147 -16.34 2.24 -2.55
CA GLY A 147 -15.11 2.03 -1.78
C GLY A 147 -14.91 3.11 -0.72
N GLY A 148 -13.77 3.06 -0.04
CA GLY A 148 -13.49 3.92 1.09
C GLY A 148 -14.43 3.69 2.27
N PRO A 149 -14.69 4.71 3.13
CA PRO A 149 -15.52 4.58 4.32
C PRO A 149 -16.96 4.12 4.08
N ASP A 150 -17.50 4.36 2.87
CA ASP A 150 -18.84 3.91 2.49
C ASP A 150 -18.89 2.40 2.20
N GLY A 151 -17.77 1.84 1.76
CA GLY A 151 -17.65 0.40 1.48
C GLY A 151 -17.19 -0.40 2.68
N ASP A 152 -16.17 0.08 3.37
CA ASP A 152 -15.58 -0.59 4.54
C ASP A 152 -14.86 0.43 5.43
N CYS A 153 -14.94 0.24 6.74
CA CYS A 153 -14.28 1.08 7.73
C CYS A 153 -12.92 0.50 8.16
N GLY A 154 -11.90 1.35 8.16
CA GLY A 154 -10.58 1.02 8.68
C GLY A 154 -10.46 1.24 10.18
N LEU A 155 -9.59 0.47 10.82
CA LEU A 155 -9.18 0.65 12.22
C LEU A 155 -7.66 0.71 12.31
N THR A 156 -7.15 1.49 13.26
CA THR A 156 -5.72 1.55 13.56
C THR A 156 -5.16 0.18 13.92
N GLY A 157 -3.97 -0.15 13.42
CA GLY A 157 -3.26 -1.40 13.71
C GLY A 157 -3.75 -2.62 12.92
N ARG A 158 -4.62 -2.44 11.91
CA ARG A 158 -5.07 -3.54 11.05
C ARG A 158 -4.31 -3.68 9.73
N LYS A 159 -3.24 -2.91 9.54
CA LYS A 159 -2.37 -2.95 8.33
C LYS A 159 -0.90 -3.13 8.70
N ILE A 160 -0.61 -3.79 9.81
CA ILE A 160 0.75 -3.95 10.35
C ILE A 160 1.73 -4.61 9.38
N ILE A 161 1.27 -5.49 8.50
CA ILE A 161 2.12 -6.14 7.50
C ILE A 161 2.44 -5.18 6.35
N VAL A 162 1.45 -4.39 5.90
CA VAL A 162 1.64 -3.34 4.88
C VAL A 162 2.54 -2.22 5.40
N ASP A 163 2.43 -1.89 6.69
CA ASP A 163 3.19 -0.81 7.34
C ASP A 163 4.63 -1.22 7.69
N THR A 164 4.98 -2.49 7.56
CA THR A 164 6.29 -3.03 7.89
C THR A 164 7.00 -3.61 6.66
N TYR A 165 7.38 -4.87 6.69
CA TYR A 165 8.26 -5.47 5.67
C TYR A 165 7.59 -6.54 4.80
N GLY A 166 6.28 -6.71 4.95
CA GLY A 166 5.54 -7.72 4.19
C GLY A 166 5.47 -9.10 4.80
#